data_ae3317e9958f8db46d69b586fc3294d8
#
_entry.id   ae3317e9958f8db46d69b586fc3294d8
#
_cell.length_a   1.000
_cell.length_b   1.000
_cell.length_c   1.000
_cell.angle_alpha   90.00
_cell.angle_beta   90.00
_cell.angle_gamma   90.00
#
_symmetry.space_group_name_H-M   'P 1'
#
loop_
_entity.id
_entity.type
_entity.pdbx_description
1 polymer ?
#
loop_
_entity_poly.entity_id
_entity_poly.type
_entity_poly.pdbx_seq_one_letter_code
_entity_poly.pdbx_strand_id
1 'polypeptide(L)'
;IRNMRLVMYDGDQKLLWITSFETDWDPYIDDALMLLGIASWTDWLQYTNEFPGTKPTNAEVKAFIQSAQAPATAFFDALGDATMPQIWKAQQLAAAFQQVLDDPAAEEALAHPALAPLLELAAH
;
A
#
# COMPACT_ATOMS: atom_id res chain seq x y z
N ILE A 1 0.36 -3.62 -0.69
CA ILE A 1 -0.72 -2.79 -0.12
C ILE A 1 -0.33 -1.32 -0.14
N ARG A 2 -1.21 -0.45 -0.61
CA ARG A 2 -1.04 1.02 -0.59
C ARG A 2 -1.57 1.63 0.69
N ASN A 3 -2.77 1.26 1.06
CA ASN A 3 -3.40 1.70 2.31
C ASN A 3 -4.39 0.65 2.81
N MET A 4 -4.72 0.78 4.09
CA MET A 4 -5.73 -0.03 4.76
C MET A 4 -6.48 0.85 5.76
N ARG A 5 -7.80 0.66 5.85
CA ARG A 5 -8.65 1.33 6.83
C ARG A 5 -9.60 0.33 7.44
N LEU A 6 -9.84 0.48 8.73
CA LEU A 6 -10.87 -0.23 9.48
C LEU A 6 -11.85 0.82 10.01
N VAL A 7 -13.13 0.63 9.73
CA VAL A 7 -14.18 1.55 10.16
C VAL A 7 -15.28 0.76 10.82
N MET A 8 -15.56 1.06 12.11
CA MET A 8 -16.76 0.60 12.78
C MET A 8 -17.90 1.56 12.45
N TYR A 9 -19.07 1.03 12.11
CA TYR A 9 -20.24 1.84 11.77
C TYR A 9 -21.54 1.13 12.17
N ASP A 10 -22.68 1.77 11.97
CA ASP A 10 -24.00 1.26 12.35
C ASP A 10 -24.09 0.95 13.85
N GLY A 11 -23.67 1.90 14.71
CA GLY A 11 -23.63 1.73 16.16
C GLY A 11 -22.68 0.62 16.59
N ASP A 12 -21.50 0.53 15.95
CA ASP A 12 -20.47 -0.45 16.17
C ASP A 12 -20.87 -1.92 15.90
N GLN A 13 -21.93 -2.11 15.11
CA GLN A 13 -22.41 -3.44 14.74
C GLN A 13 -21.76 -3.98 13.47
N LYS A 14 -21.12 -3.12 12.67
CA LYS A 14 -20.50 -3.49 11.40
C LYS A 14 -19.09 -2.99 11.31
N LEU A 15 -18.23 -3.82 10.74
CA LEU A 15 -16.85 -3.51 10.43
C LEU A 15 -16.68 -3.41 8.91
N LEU A 16 -16.19 -2.26 8.44
CA LEU A 16 -15.76 -2.09 7.07
C LEU A 16 -14.23 -2.09 7.02
N TRP A 17 -13.68 -3.04 6.30
CA TRP A 17 -12.26 -3.08 5.97
C TRP A 17 -12.06 -2.68 4.52
N ILE A 18 -11.35 -1.58 4.30
CA ILE A 18 -11.03 -1.05 2.98
C ILE A 18 -9.53 -1.19 2.79
N THR A 19 -9.11 -1.75 1.68
CA THR A 19 -7.71 -1.87 1.32
C THR A 19 -7.50 -1.61 -0.17
N SER A 20 -6.38 -0.98 -0.52
CA SER A 20 -5.92 -0.82 -1.90
C SER A 20 -4.59 -1.56 -2.05
N PHE A 21 -4.49 -2.38 -3.07
CA PHE A 21 -3.32 -3.21 -3.37
C PHE A 21 -3.02 -3.19 -4.87
N GLU A 22 -1.84 -3.65 -5.26
CA GLU A 22 -1.29 -3.49 -6.62
C GLU A 22 -1.26 -4.78 -7.43
N THR A 23 -1.63 -5.90 -6.80
CA THR A 23 -1.66 -7.23 -7.41
C THR A 23 -3.08 -7.74 -7.48
N ASP A 24 -3.24 -8.94 -8.04
CA ASP A 24 -4.50 -9.67 -7.91
C ASP A 24 -4.78 -10.04 -6.46
N TRP A 25 -6.06 -10.33 -6.16
CA TRP A 25 -6.51 -10.65 -4.81
C TRP A 25 -5.76 -11.82 -4.18
N ASP A 26 -5.61 -12.93 -4.91
CA ASP A 26 -5.03 -14.15 -4.34
C ASP A 26 -3.59 -13.96 -3.84
N PRO A 27 -2.63 -13.46 -4.64
CA PRO A 27 -1.30 -13.22 -4.13
C PRO A 27 -1.27 -12.16 -3.04
N TYR A 28 -2.11 -11.12 -3.12
CA TYR A 28 -2.18 -10.09 -2.10
C TYR A 28 -2.57 -10.66 -0.73
N ILE A 29 -3.65 -11.44 -0.65
CA ILE A 29 -4.13 -11.95 0.63
C ILE A 29 -3.23 -13.05 1.19
N ASP A 30 -2.63 -13.88 0.33
CA ASP A 30 -1.68 -14.91 0.75
C ASP A 30 -0.42 -14.28 1.36
N ASP A 31 0.14 -13.25 0.73
CA ASP A 31 1.27 -12.49 1.27
C ASP A 31 0.90 -11.79 2.59
N ALA A 32 -0.28 -11.19 2.67
CA ALA A 32 -0.75 -10.51 3.88
C ALA A 32 -0.96 -11.48 5.05
N LEU A 33 -1.52 -12.66 4.80
CA LEU A 33 -1.68 -13.71 5.82
C LEU A 33 -0.34 -14.25 6.28
N MET A 34 0.62 -14.41 5.37
CA MET A 34 1.96 -14.87 5.71
C MET A 34 2.75 -13.81 6.49
N LEU A 35 2.70 -12.55 6.06
CA LEU A 35 3.49 -11.46 6.63
C LEU A 35 3.01 -11.08 8.05
N LEU A 36 1.71 -10.95 8.24
CA LEU A 36 1.12 -10.53 9.53
C LEU A 36 0.93 -11.72 10.48
N GLY A 37 0.85 -12.92 9.94
CA GLY A 37 0.57 -14.14 10.70
C GLY A 37 -0.90 -14.27 11.09
N ILE A 38 -1.34 -15.53 11.21
CA ILE A 38 -2.73 -15.88 11.49
C ILE A 38 -3.26 -15.30 12.80
N ALA A 39 -2.39 -15.16 13.81
CA ALA A 39 -2.78 -14.61 15.12
C ALA A 39 -3.25 -13.15 14.99
N SER A 40 -2.52 -12.32 14.23
CA SER A 40 -2.89 -10.91 14.00
C SER A 40 -4.23 -10.78 13.29
N TRP A 41 -4.53 -11.67 12.36
CA TRP A 41 -5.84 -11.70 11.68
C TRP A 41 -6.95 -12.16 12.62
N THR A 42 -6.69 -13.16 13.43
CA THR A 42 -7.66 -13.69 14.41
C THR A 42 -8.01 -12.65 15.46
N ASP A 43 -7.05 -11.85 15.92
CA ASP A 43 -7.24 -10.89 17.01
C ASP A 43 -8.41 -9.91 16.79
N TRP A 44 -8.69 -9.54 15.56
CA TRP A 44 -9.81 -8.63 15.26
C TRP A 44 -10.96 -9.31 14.51
N LEU A 45 -10.72 -10.31 13.65
CA LEU A 45 -11.77 -10.98 12.90
C LEU A 45 -12.62 -11.92 13.77
N GLN A 46 -12.09 -12.46 14.88
CA GLN A 46 -12.84 -13.36 15.76
C GLN A 46 -14.11 -12.74 16.37
N TYR A 47 -14.21 -11.42 16.37
CA TYR A 47 -15.39 -10.70 16.86
C TYR A 47 -16.46 -10.49 15.79
N THR A 48 -16.18 -10.90 14.56
CA THR A 48 -17.16 -10.83 13.46
C THR A 48 -17.99 -12.13 13.42
N ASN A 49 -19.22 -12.01 12.92
CA ASN A 49 -20.10 -13.16 12.75
C ASN A 49 -19.51 -14.14 11.73
N GLU A 50 -19.74 -15.44 11.94
CA GLU A 50 -19.32 -16.51 11.02
C GLU A 50 -17.82 -16.71 10.86
N PHE A 51 -17.00 -16.06 11.69
CA PHE A 51 -15.55 -16.32 11.69
C PHE A 51 -15.26 -17.78 12.02
N PRO A 52 -14.32 -18.46 11.33
CA PRO A 52 -14.12 -19.92 11.41
C PRO A 52 -13.48 -20.42 12.71
N GLY A 53 -13.88 -19.87 13.85
CA GLY A 53 -13.48 -20.35 15.19
C GLY A 53 -12.17 -19.76 15.72
N THR A 54 -11.61 -20.38 16.76
CA THR A 54 -10.48 -19.81 17.52
C THR A 54 -9.11 -20.19 16.98
N LYS A 55 -9.02 -21.16 16.10
CA LYS A 55 -7.76 -21.64 15.50
C LYS A 55 -7.93 -21.91 13.99
N PRO A 56 -8.30 -20.91 13.21
CA PRO A 56 -8.49 -21.10 11.79
C PRO A 56 -7.15 -21.32 11.07
N THR A 57 -7.20 -22.02 9.96
CA THR A 57 -6.09 -22.05 8.99
C THR A 57 -6.08 -20.79 8.12
N ASN A 58 -4.95 -20.49 7.47
CA ASN A 58 -4.87 -19.38 6.51
C ASN A 58 -5.93 -19.52 5.39
N ALA A 59 -6.19 -20.75 4.92
CA ALA A 59 -7.20 -20.98 3.89
C ALA A 59 -8.61 -20.64 4.37
N GLU A 60 -8.96 -20.97 5.62
CA GLU A 60 -10.27 -20.65 6.21
C GLU A 60 -10.43 -19.14 6.39
N VAL A 61 -9.40 -18.43 6.86
CA VAL A 61 -9.43 -16.96 6.98
C VAL A 61 -9.56 -16.30 5.61
N LYS A 62 -8.79 -16.78 4.62
CA LYS A 62 -8.90 -16.28 3.24
C LYS A 62 -10.31 -16.46 2.68
N ALA A 63 -10.89 -17.65 2.81
CA ALA A 63 -12.24 -17.94 2.35
C ALA A 63 -13.30 -17.07 3.08
N PHE A 64 -13.14 -16.88 4.39
CA PHE A 64 -14.00 -16.00 5.17
C PHE A 64 -13.95 -14.56 4.66
N ILE A 65 -12.75 -13.99 4.50
CA ILE A 65 -12.59 -12.63 3.98
C ILE A 65 -13.21 -12.53 2.57
N GLN A 66 -12.97 -13.52 1.71
CA GLN A 66 -13.51 -13.53 0.35
C GLN A 66 -15.05 -13.59 0.33
N SER A 67 -15.67 -14.31 1.26
CA SER A 67 -17.13 -14.40 1.36
C SER A 67 -17.79 -13.05 1.74
N ALA A 68 -17.05 -12.20 2.45
CA ALA A 68 -17.51 -10.88 2.89
C ALA A 68 -17.13 -9.73 1.94
N GLN A 69 -16.42 -10.04 0.84
CA GLN A 69 -16.00 -9.01 -0.10
C GLN A 69 -17.15 -8.33 -0.83
N ALA A 70 -17.05 -7.01 -0.93
CA ALA A 70 -17.88 -6.20 -1.82
C ALA A 70 -16.98 -5.50 -2.85
N PRO A 71 -17.24 -5.64 -4.16
CA PRO A 71 -16.47 -4.93 -5.16
C PRO A 71 -16.71 -3.43 -5.03
N ALA A 72 -15.66 -2.63 -5.26
CA ALA A 72 -15.82 -1.19 -5.33
C ALA A 72 -16.72 -0.79 -6.52
N THR A 73 -17.68 0.08 -6.28
CA THR A 73 -18.53 0.61 -7.36
C THR A 73 -17.75 1.57 -8.27
N ALA A 74 -16.79 2.30 -7.69
CA ALA A 74 -15.86 3.17 -8.40
C ALA A 74 -14.53 3.21 -7.65
N PHE A 75 -13.44 3.31 -8.39
CA PHE A 75 -12.10 3.45 -7.86
C PHE A 75 -11.34 4.49 -8.67
N PHE A 76 -10.63 5.37 -7.98
CA PHE A 76 -9.74 6.35 -8.59
C PHE A 76 -8.39 6.30 -7.90
N ASP A 77 -7.32 6.23 -8.69
CA ASP A 77 -5.95 6.29 -8.21
C ASP A 77 -5.21 7.43 -8.92
N ALA A 78 -4.80 8.43 -8.18
CA ALA A 78 -4.08 9.59 -8.70
C ALA A 78 -2.66 9.25 -9.19
N LEU A 79 -2.09 8.14 -8.73
CA LEU A 79 -0.75 7.70 -9.09
C LEU A 79 -0.75 6.75 -10.31
N GLY A 80 -1.94 6.41 -10.83
CA GLY A 80 -2.08 5.50 -11.96
C GLY A 80 -1.43 4.13 -11.68
N ASP A 81 -0.63 3.65 -12.64
CA ASP A 81 0.00 2.33 -12.57
C ASP A 81 1.31 2.30 -11.77
N ALA A 82 1.72 3.42 -11.14
CA ALA A 82 2.94 3.45 -10.35
C ALA A 82 2.82 2.56 -9.10
N THR A 83 3.73 1.61 -8.94
CA THR A 83 3.76 0.72 -7.78
C THR A 83 4.42 1.38 -6.57
N MET A 84 4.13 0.89 -5.35
CA MET A 84 4.78 1.40 -4.12
C MET A 84 6.31 1.33 -4.17
N PRO A 85 6.95 0.25 -4.66
CA PRO A 85 8.40 0.23 -4.84
C PRO A 85 8.91 1.31 -5.81
N GLN A 86 8.18 1.60 -6.88
CA GLN A 86 8.53 2.67 -7.83
C GLN A 86 8.42 4.05 -7.17
N ILE A 87 7.34 4.27 -6.40
CA ILE A 87 7.13 5.53 -5.66
C ILE A 87 8.25 5.73 -4.63
N TRP A 88 8.57 4.71 -3.83
CA TRP A 88 9.67 4.79 -2.85
C TRP A 88 11.02 5.06 -3.52
N LYS A 89 11.31 4.37 -4.63
CA LYS A 89 12.52 4.63 -5.39
C LYS A 89 12.59 6.07 -5.91
N ALA A 90 11.48 6.59 -6.43
CA ALA A 90 11.39 7.97 -6.90
C ALA A 90 11.63 8.97 -5.75
N GLN A 91 11.04 8.73 -4.56
CA GLN A 91 11.27 9.57 -3.37
C GLN A 91 12.73 9.54 -2.91
N GLN A 92 13.35 8.36 -2.88
CA GLN A 92 14.77 8.23 -2.54
C GLN A 92 15.67 8.94 -3.53
N LEU A 93 15.36 8.82 -4.83
CA LEU A 93 16.09 9.51 -5.89
C LEU A 93 15.96 11.03 -5.77
N ALA A 94 14.74 11.53 -5.52
CA ALA A 94 14.49 12.95 -5.30
C ALA A 94 15.28 13.47 -4.09
N ALA A 95 15.26 12.76 -2.96
CA ALA A 95 16.01 13.13 -1.77
C ALA A 95 17.54 13.12 -2.01
N ALA A 96 18.07 12.12 -2.71
CA ALA A 96 19.49 12.07 -3.05
C ALA A 96 19.89 13.18 -4.05
N PHE A 97 19.02 13.48 -5.01
CA PHE A 97 19.28 14.55 -5.97
C PHE A 97 19.24 15.93 -5.30
N GLN A 98 18.34 16.13 -4.32
CA GLN A 98 18.32 17.37 -3.53
C GLN A 98 19.66 17.60 -2.79
N GLN A 99 20.28 16.55 -2.24
CA GLN A 99 21.59 16.66 -1.61
C GLN A 99 22.68 17.12 -2.62
N VAL A 100 22.59 16.67 -3.87
CA VAL A 100 23.50 17.13 -4.92
C VAL A 100 23.25 18.58 -5.31
N LEU A 101 21.98 19.02 -5.34
CA LEU A 101 21.62 20.41 -5.61
C LEU A 101 22.12 21.36 -4.51
N ASP A 102 22.15 20.88 -3.27
CA ASP A 102 22.59 21.68 -2.11
C ASP A 102 24.11 21.68 -1.92
N ASP A 103 24.85 20.86 -2.66
CA ASP A 103 26.31 20.77 -2.56
C ASP A 103 27.00 21.78 -3.51
N PRO A 104 27.69 22.80 -2.98
CA PRO A 104 28.41 23.77 -3.82
C PRO A 104 29.50 23.13 -4.71
N ALA A 105 30.03 21.99 -4.32
CA ALA A 105 31.04 21.28 -5.12
C ALA A 105 30.45 20.61 -6.38
N ALA A 106 29.12 20.50 -6.46
CA ALA A 106 28.43 19.91 -7.61
C ALA A 106 28.11 20.92 -8.72
N GLU A 107 28.36 22.22 -8.51
CA GLU A 107 27.95 23.29 -9.44
C GLU A 107 28.43 23.06 -10.87
N GLU A 108 29.71 22.72 -11.07
CA GLU A 108 30.27 22.45 -12.40
C GLU A 108 29.60 21.24 -13.08
N ALA A 109 29.36 20.16 -12.32
CA ALA A 109 28.70 18.97 -12.83
C ALA A 109 27.24 19.23 -13.19
N LEU A 110 26.53 20.00 -12.37
CA LEU A 110 25.12 20.37 -12.58
C LEU A 110 24.96 21.31 -13.79
N ALA A 111 25.99 22.08 -14.16
CA ALA A 111 25.95 22.92 -15.36
C ALA A 111 26.01 22.14 -16.67
N HIS A 112 26.20 20.84 -16.65
CA HIS A 112 26.25 20.00 -17.86
C HIS A 112 24.90 19.98 -18.58
N PRO A 113 24.85 20.27 -19.91
CA PRO A 113 23.59 20.41 -20.65
C PRO A 113 22.66 19.19 -20.58
N ALA A 114 23.21 18.01 -20.41
CA ALA A 114 22.42 16.77 -20.27
C ALA A 114 21.56 16.75 -19.01
N LEU A 115 21.86 17.56 -18.00
CA LEU A 115 21.09 17.64 -16.75
C LEU A 115 19.99 18.71 -16.79
N ALA A 116 19.94 19.55 -17.82
CA ALA A 116 18.94 20.61 -17.91
C ALA A 116 17.49 20.12 -17.73
N PRO A 117 17.03 19.02 -18.37
CA PRO A 117 15.66 18.54 -18.16
C PRO A 117 15.37 18.08 -16.71
N LEU A 118 16.39 17.53 -16.03
CA LEU A 118 16.27 17.09 -14.65
C LEU A 118 16.22 18.28 -13.69
N LEU A 119 17.02 19.30 -13.94
CA LEU A 119 17.03 20.55 -13.17
C LEU A 119 15.73 21.33 -13.33
N GLU A 120 15.19 21.38 -14.53
CA GLU A 120 13.88 22.00 -14.78
C GLU A 120 12.77 21.27 -14.01
N LEU A 121 12.79 19.93 -13.99
CA LEU A 121 11.83 19.14 -13.23
C LEU A 121 11.98 19.34 -11.71
N ALA A 122 13.21 19.52 -11.21
CA ALA A 122 13.47 19.73 -9.79
C ALA A 122 13.11 21.14 -9.30
N ALA A 123 12.97 22.12 -10.21
CA ALA A 123 12.61 23.50 -9.87
C ALA A 123 11.10 23.72 -9.60
N HIS A 124 10.27 22.70 -9.87
CA HIS A 124 8.81 22.73 -9.69
C HIS A 124 8.36 21.75 -8.60
#